data_c6f27b810662601833e17dfbc3584c3f
#
_entry.id   c6f27b810662601833e17dfbc3584c3f
#
_cell.length_a   1.000
_cell.length_b   1.000
_cell.length_c   1.000
_cell.angle_alpha   90.00
_cell.angle_beta   90.00
_cell.angle_gamma   90.00
#
_symmetry.space_group_name_H-M   'P 1'
#
loop_
_entity.id
_entity.type
_entity.pdbx_description
1 polymer ?
#
loop_
_entity_poly.entity_id
_entity_poly.type
_entity_poly.pdbx_seq_one_letter_code
_entity_poly.pdbx_strand_id
1 'polypeptide(L)'
;MKRETFWKRQKQHSLFPPVLLFIYLGVLCLMSGIHTGIIVGMNKAGLNNNVQILLPILYWTLVAVMLTLFTRRQIQKTYEEPMFRLADATRKVAEGDFSVYVPPVHTADKADYLDRMILDFDKMVEELGSIETLKTDFFSDVSHEFKSPLAVISSNAELLQKSGKLSTDQAEQVENIRYATRRLSNLIQNMLKLNKLEKQAIRPMPEAYDVCAQLCECAVQFEDVWEKKNLDFEADLEDSANIYADPGLLEVVWTNLLSNAVKFTPEGGTVTLRQRTEDGRVLVSVEDTGCGMTPETIRHIYDKFYQGDSSHATQGNGLGLALVKRILELSDGSITVESRLGKGSVFTVALPCALQNAPEEHAWSR
;
A
#
# COMPACT_ATOMS: atom_id res chain seq x y z
N MET A 1 9.13 -19.63 29.19
CA MET A 1 8.61 -20.43 30.31
C MET A 1 8.30 -19.67 31.62
N LYS A 2 8.84 -18.46 31.90
CA LYS A 2 8.49 -17.65 33.09
C LYS A 2 7.30 -16.68 32.92
N ARG A 3 6.86 -16.39 31.70
CA ARG A 3 5.74 -15.46 31.42
C ARG A 3 4.34 -16.11 31.50
N GLU A 4 4.21 -17.37 31.17
CA GLU A 4 2.91 -18.09 31.27
C GLU A 4 2.40 -18.27 32.72
N THR A 5 3.32 -18.31 33.71
CA THR A 5 2.97 -18.45 35.10
C THR A 5 2.50 -17.16 35.76
N PHE A 6 2.87 -15.99 35.24
CA PHE A 6 2.41 -14.68 35.71
C PHE A 6 0.91 -14.49 35.49
N TRP A 7 0.42 -14.91 34.31
CA TRP A 7 -0.99 -14.70 33.89
C TRP A 7 -1.97 -15.69 34.51
N LYS A 8 -1.52 -16.85 34.95
CA LYS A 8 -2.38 -17.86 35.63
C LYS A 8 -2.83 -17.46 37.05
N ARG A 9 -2.24 -16.42 37.63
CA ARG A 9 -2.56 -15.97 39.01
C ARG A 9 -3.49 -14.76 39.09
N GLN A 10 -3.79 -14.10 38.00
CA GLN A 10 -4.73 -12.98 38.04
C GLN A 10 -6.16 -13.52 38.08
N LYS A 11 -6.86 -13.25 39.20
CA LYS A 11 -8.30 -13.51 39.34
C LYS A 11 -9.02 -12.92 38.16
N GLN A 12 -9.79 -13.75 37.46
CA GLN A 12 -10.74 -13.33 36.45
C GLN A 12 -11.67 -12.29 37.06
N HIS A 13 -11.43 -11.00 36.82
CA HIS A 13 -12.37 -9.97 37.15
C HIS A 13 -13.57 -10.14 36.19
N SER A 14 -14.72 -10.41 36.76
CA SER A 14 -15.98 -10.53 36.04
C SER A 14 -16.27 -9.24 35.26
N LEU A 15 -16.84 -9.36 34.07
CA LEU A 15 -17.36 -8.25 33.27
C LEU A 15 -18.32 -7.32 34.06
N PHE A 16 -18.91 -7.82 35.14
CA PHE A 16 -19.72 -7.08 36.09
C PHE A 16 -19.05 -7.09 37.47
N PRO A 17 -18.31 -6.02 37.83
CA PRO A 17 -17.75 -5.96 39.18
C PRO A 17 -18.89 -5.96 40.22
N PRO A 18 -18.80 -6.78 41.27
CA PRO A 18 -19.84 -6.87 42.29
C PRO A 18 -20.15 -5.52 42.97
N VAL A 19 -19.17 -4.60 42.92
CA VAL A 19 -19.34 -3.21 43.39
C VAL A 19 -20.47 -2.48 42.67
N LEU A 20 -20.66 -2.72 41.38
CA LEU A 20 -21.74 -2.12 40.59
C LEU A 20 -23.09 -2.62 41.08
N LEU A 21 -23.22 -3.91 41.39
CA LEU A 21 -24.44 -4.48 41.97
C LEU A 21 -24.80 -3.77 43.30
N PHE A 22 -23.82 -3.60 44.20
CA PHE A 22 -24.05 -2.90 45.47
C PHE A 22 -24.43 -1.43 45.30
N ILE A 23 -23.84 -0.72 44.33
CA ILE A 23 -24.20 0.64 43.99
C ILE A 23 -25.63 0.70 43.49
N TYR A 24 -26.06 -0.15 42.55
CA TYR A 24 -27.42 -0.18 42.05
C TYR A 24 -28.41 -0.54 43.16
N LEU A 25 -28.08 -1.52 44.01
CA LEU A 25 -28.93 -1.90 45.13
C LEU A 25 -29.08 -0.76 46.12
N GLY A 26 -28.01 -0.05 46.46
CA GLY A 26 -28.01 1.09 47.33
C GLY A 26 -28.87 2.26 46.78
N VAL A 27 -28.72 2.54 45.48
CA VAL A 27 -29.53 3.56 44.80
C VAL A 27 -31.00 3.18 44.81
N LEU A 28 -31.36 1.92 44.50
CA LEU A 28 -32.76 1.45 44.52
C LEU A 28 -33.34 1.49 45.91
N CYS A 29 -32.60 1.12 46.95
CA CYS A 29 -33.05 1.22 48.32
C CYS A 29 -33.32 2.69 48.76
N LEU A 30 -32.42 3.61 48.40
CA LEU A 30 -32.59 5.04 48.64
C LEU A 30 -33.84 5.59 47.93
N MET A 31 -34.00 5.26 46.64
CA MET A 31 -35.16 5.69 45.84
C MET A 31 -36.47 5.12 46.38
N SER A 32 -36.48 3.86 46.88
CA SER A 32 -37.61 3.23 47.53
C SER A 32 -38.00 3.96 48.85
N GLY A 33 -36.98 4.37 49.64
CA GLY A 33 -37.21 5.18 50.85
C GLY A 33 -37.85 6.52 50.54
N ILE A 34 -37.37 7.23 49.51
CA ILE A 34 -37.96 8.50 49.06
C ILE A 34 -39.41 8.29 48.58
N HIS A 35 -39.65 7.22 47.81
CA HIS A 35 -41.01 6.87 47.36
C HIS A 35 -41.97 6.65 48.54
N THR A 36 -41.55 5.89 49.55
CA THR A 36 -42.36 5.70 50.77
C THR A 36 -42.65 7.01 51.50
N GLY A 37 -41.64 7.90 51.59
CA GLY A 37 -41.81 9.25 52.14
C GLY A 37 -42.84 10.09 51.37
N ILE A 38 -42.82 10.03 50.05
CA ILE A 38 -43.80 10.70 49.17
C ILE A 38 -45.20 10.18 49.47
N ILE A 39 -45.44 8.88 49.56
CA ILE A 39 -46.73 8.28 49.85
C ILE A 39 -47.25 8.74 51.23
N VAL A 40 -46.40 8.64 52.25
CA VAL A 40 -46.77 9.09 53.61
C VAL A 40 -47.10 10.60 53.64
N GLY A 41 -46.36 11.42 52.93
CA GLY A 41 -46.62 12.87 52.80
C GLY A 41 -47.95 13.17 52.10
N MET A 42 -48.25 12.48 51.02
CA MET A 42 -49.49 12.61 50.26
C MET A 42 -50.74 12.23 51.12
N ASN A 43 -50.64 11.14 51.88
CA ASN A 43 -51.68 10.68 52.77
C ASN A 43 -51.94 11.71 53.90
N LYS A 44 -50.91 12.32 54.49
CA LYS A 44 -51.00 13.35 55.49
C LYS A 44 -51.61 14.66 54.95
N ALA A 45 -51.36 14.98 53.67
CA ALA A 45 -51.85 16.20 53.01
C ALA A 45 -53.28 16.06 52.47
N GLY A 46 -53.92 14.88 52.54
CA GLY A 46 -55.25 14.63 52.05
C GLY A 46 -55.46 14.85 50.55
N LEU A 47 -54.46 14.56 49.75
CA LEU A 47 -54.49 14.78 48.30
C LEU A 47 -55.46 13.85 47.59
N ASN A 48 -56.04 14.33 46.46
CA ASN A 48 -56.97 13.58 45.62
C ASN A 48 -56.38 12.27 45.14
N ASN A 49 -57.18 11.20 45.07
CA ASN A 49 -56.77 9.85 44.62
C ASN A 49 -56.02 9.84 43.28
N ASN A 50 -56.40 10.68 42.31
CA ASN A 50 -55.72 10.78 41.04
C ASN A 50 -54.26 11.24 41.17
N VAL A 51 -53.99 12.18 42.08
CA VAL A 51 -52.64 12.70 42.37
C VAL A 51 -51.81 11.63 43.09
N GLN A 52 -52.45 10.88 44.01
CA GLN A 52 -51.79 9.78 44.73
C GLN A 52 -51.36 8.63 43.82
N ILE A 53 -52.00 8.45 42.67
CA ILE A 53 -51.59 7.43 41.65
C ILE A 53 -50.55 8.03 40.67
N LEU A 54 -50.79 9.26 40.19
CA LEU A 54 -49.96 9.84 39.13
C LEU A 54 -48.55 10.19 39.59
N LEU A 55 -48.38 10.70 40.79
CA LEU A 55 -47.10 11.21 41.29
C LEU A 55 -46.06 10.09 41.54
N PRO A 56 -46.41 8.92 42.09
CA PRO A 56 -45.51 7.74 42.12
C PRO A 56 -45.12 7.23 40.74
N ILE A 57 -46.05 7.22 39.78
CA ILE A 57 -45.76 6.78 38.42
C ILE A 57 -44.74 7.74 37.79
N LEU A 58 -44.95 9.04 37.91
CA LEU A 58 -44.03 10.07 37.40
C LEU A 58 -42.64 9.94 38.06
N TYR A 59 -42.59 9.73 39.37
CA TYR A 59 -41.37 9.51 40.13
C TYR A 59 -40.56 8.30 39.60
N TRP A 60 -41.22 7.14 39.45
CA TRP A 60 -40.54 5.94 38.96
C TRP A 60 -40.14 6.05 37.48
N THR A 61 -40.91 6.77 36.68
CA THR A 61 -40.55 7.09 35.28
C THR A 61 -39.27 7.94 35.23
N LEU A 62 -39.17 8.95 36.08
CA LEU A 62 -37.97 9.80 36.18
C LEU A 62 -36.75 9.01 36.65
N VAL A 63 -36.91 8.14 37.65
CA VAL A 63 -35.86 7.27 38.17
C VAL A 63 -35.38 6.31 37.07
N ALA A 64 -36.31 5.70 36.31
CA ALA A 64 -35.95 4.80 35.20
C ALA A 64 -35.18 5.52 34.10
N VAL A 65 -35.59 6.71 33.71
CA VAL A 65 -34.90 7.54 32.72
C VAL A 65 -33.48 7.89 33.21
N MET A 66 -33.35 8.36 34.45
CA MET A 66 -32.07 8.74 35.02
C MET A 66 -31.10 7.54 35.13
N LEU A 67 -31.60 6.37 35.54
CA LEU A 67 -30.82 5.14 35.62
C LEU A 67 -30.37 4.65 34.23
N THR A 68 -31.27 4.72 33.26
CA THR A 68 -30.96 4.35 31.86
C THR A 68 -29.90 5.27 31.29
N LEU A 69 -30.00 6.59 31.47
CA LEU A 69 -28.97 7.54 31.00
C LEU A 69 -27.63 7.33 31.68
N PHE A 70 -27.62 7.04 32.99
CA PHE A 70 -26.41 6.75 33.72
C PHE A 70 -25.76 5.46 33.21
N THR A 71 -26.53 4.37 33.06
CA THR A 71 -26.06 3.08 32.54
C THR A 71 -25.52 3.22 31.13
N ARG A 72 -26.24 3.93 30.25
CA ARG A 72 -25.81 4.19 28.87
C ARG A 72 -24.46 4.91 28.83
N ARG A 73 -24.30 5.99 29.62
CA ARG A 73 -23.02 6.70 29.71
C ARG A 73 -21.89 5.81 30.20
N GLN A 74 -22.16 4.94 31.16
CA GLN A 74 -21.16 4.03 31.72
C GLN A 74 -20.74 2.98 30.69
N ILE A 75 -21.70 2.38 29.98
CA ILE A 75 -21.42 1.42 28.89
C ILE A 75 -20.63 2.08 27.77
N GLN A 76 -21.05 3.25 27.33
CA GLN A 76 -20.39 4.00 26.28
C GLN A 76 -18.91 4.25 26.61
N LYS A 77 -18.63 4.74 27.81
CA LYS A 77 -17.26 5.07 28.22
C LYS A 77 -16.39 3.83 28.49
N THR A 78 -16.97 2.76 29.03
CA THR A 78 -16.20 1.57 29.45
C THR A 78 -16.00 0.56 28.33
N TYR A 79 -16.95 0.48 27.36
CA TYR A 79 -16.90 -0.55 26.33
C TYR A 79 -16.96 0.02 24.89
N GLU A 80 -17.93 0.90 24.58
CA GLU A 80 -18.14 1.33 23.20
C GLU A 80 -16.94 2.14 22.67
N GLU A 81 -16.48 3.13 23.43
CA GLU A 81 -15.39 4.01 23.01
C GLU A 81 -14.05 3.27 22.82
N PRO A 82 -13.61 2.40 23.75
CA PRO A 82 -12.40 1.59 23.54
C PRO A 82 -12.50 0.60 22.38
N MET A 83 -13.68 -0.04 22.20
CA MET A 83 -13.92 -0.94 21.08
C MET A 83 -13.86 -0.19 19.74
N PHE A 84 -14.41 1.01 19.69
CA PHE A 84 -14.33 1.84 18.48
C PHE A 84 -12.88 2.23 18.16
N ARG A 85 -12.09 2.61 19.16
CA ARG A 85 -10.65 2.91 19.00
C ARG A 85 -9.88 1.68 18.49
N LEU A 86 -10.17 0.50 19.03
CA LEU A 86 -9.54 -0.73 18.59
C LEU A 86 -9.93 -1.08 17.14
N ALA A 87 -11.19 -0.87 16.77
CA ALA A 87 -11.64 -1.09 15.40
C ALA A 87 -10.98 -0.11 14.40
N ASP A 88 -10.84 1.18 14.76
CA ASP A 88 -10.14 2.16 13.93
C ASP A 88 -8.65 1.84 13.80
N ALA A 89 -8.00 1.44 14.90
CA ALA A 89 -6.62 0.99 14.90
C ALA A 89 -6.41 -0.25 14.01
N THR A 90 -7.32 -1.23 14.09
CA THR A 90 -7.27 -2.43 13.25
C THR A 90 -7.38 -2.09 11.75
N ARG A 91 -8.22 -1.11 11.40
CA ARG A 91 -8.32 -0.62 10.02
C ARG A 91 -7.01 -0.01 9.54
N LYS A 92 -6.38 0.87 10.35
CA LYS A 92 -5.10 1.49 10.02
C LYS A 92 -3.99 0.46 9.84
N VAL A 93 -3.94 -0.57 10.70
CA VAL A 93 -3.00 -1.69 10.55
C VAL A 93 -3.24 -2.45 9.25
N ALA A 94 -4.50 -2.66 8.85
CA ALA A 94 -4.83 -3.28 7.57
C ALA A 94 -4.41 -2.43 6.35
N GLU A 95 -4.35 -1.10 6.51
CA GLU A 95 -3.84 -0.15 5.53
C GLU A 95 -2.29 -0.04 5.54
N GLY A 96 -1.62 -0.79 6.44
CA GLY A 96 -0.15 -0.85 6.54
C GLY A 96 0.47 0.13 7.54
N ASP A 97 -0.31 0.84 8.34
CA ASP A 97 0.19 1.70 9.41
C ASP A 97 0.40 0.89 10.70
N PHE A 98 1.65 0.49 10.95
CA PHE A 98 2.06 -0.23 12.16
C PHE A 98 2.54 0.69 13.29
N SER A 99 2.38 2.01 13.16
CA SER A 99 2.72 2.98 14.22
C SER A 99 1.58 3.18 15.24
N VAL A 100 0.46 2.51 15.03
CA VAL A 100 -0.75 2.67 15.83
C VAL A 100 -0.58 2.02 17.20
N TYR A 101 -1.00 2.74 18.24
CA TYR A 101 -1.02 2.28 19.62
C TYR A 101 -2.38 2.57 20.26
N VAL A 102 -2.97 1.59 20.93
CA VAL A 102 -4.24 1.74 21.65
C VAL A 102 -3.97 1.67 23.16
N PRO A 103 -4.13 2.79 23.91
CA PRO A 103 -3.88 2.76 25.34
C PRO A 103 -4.91 1.87 26.06
N PRO A 104 -4.50 1.04 27.03
CA PRO A 104 -5.42 0.26 27.85
C PRO A 104 -6.36 1.17 28.65
N VAL A 105 -7.56 0.67 28.95
CA VAL A 105 -8.61 1.42 29.65
C VAL A 105 -8.33 1.51 31.15
N HIS A 106 -7.78 0.43 31.72
CA HIS A 106 -7.51 0.33 33.15
C HIS A 106 -6.01 0.18 33.43
N THR A 107 -5.62 0.50 34.66
CA THR A 107 -4.26 0.26 35.15
C THR A 107 -3.97 -1.24 35.27
N ALA A 108 -2.71 -1.63 35.23
CA ALA A 108 -2.27 -3.03 35.19
C ALA A 108 -2.80 -3.91 36.35
N ASP A 109 -3.11 -3.32 37.50
CA ASP A 109 -3.69 -3.99 38.68
C ASP A 109 -5.20 -4.25 38.56
N LYS A 110 -5.90 -3.56 37.63
CA LYS A 110 -7.34 -3.66 37.39
C LYS A 110 -7.69 -4.08 35.97
N ALA A 111 -6.70 -4.53 35.19
CA ALA A 111 -6.88 -4.91 33.79
C ALA A 111 -7.90 -6.03 33.65
N ASP A 112 -8.84 -5.84 32.73
CA ASP A 112 -9.88 -6.79 32.37
C ASP A 112 -9.57 -7.51 31.03
N TYR A 113 -10.56 -8.22 30.47
CA TYR A 113 -10.40 -8.92 29.21
C TYR A 113 -10.19 -7.97 28.01
N LEU A 114 -10.80 -6.76 28.05
CA LEU A 114 -10.66 -5.76 27.00
C LEU A 114 -9.24 -5.18 26.99
N ASP A 115 -8.70 -4.88 28.21
CA ASP A 115 -7.32 -4.42 28.34
C ASP A 115 -6.32 -5.46 27.83
N ARG A 116 -6.58 -6.75 28.11
CA ARG A 116 -5.73 -7.83 27.60
C ARG A 116 -5.79 -7.91 26.09
N MET A 117 -6.99 -7.80 25.48
CA MET A 117 -7.15 -7.81 24.02
C MET A 117 -6.43 -6.64 23.38
N ILE A 118 -6.48 -5.44 23.99
CA ILE A 118 -5.74 -4.26 23.53
C ILE A 118 -4.22 -4.51 23.60
N LEU A 119 -3.71 -5.03 24.71
CA LEU A 119 -2.28 -5.31 24.89
C LEU A 119 -1.77 -6.40 23.92
N ASP A 120 -2.57 -7.45 23.69
CA ASP A 120 -2.23 -8.49 22.73
C ASP A 120 -2.27 -7.95 21.29
N PHE A 121 -3.22 -7.04 20.99
CA PHE A 121 -3.28 -6.32 19.71
C PHE A 121 -2.04 -5.44 19.50
N ASP A 122 -1.69 -4.58 20.47
CA ASP A 122 -0.52 -3.70 20.37
C ASP A 122 0.79 -4.51 20.20
N LYS A 123 0.91 -5.63 20.92
CA LYS A 123 2.05 -6.53 20.75
C LYS A 123 2.10 -7.14 19.34
N MET A 124 0.96 -7.55 18.80
CA MET A 124 0.89 -8.06 17.42
C MET A 124 1.29 -6.98 16.41
N VAL A 125 0.83 -5.73 16.60
CA VAL A 125 1.21 -4.58 15.76
C VAL A 125 2.71 -4.30 15.84
N GLU A 126 3.29 -4.32 17.04
CA GLU A 126 4.75 -4.17 17.24
C GLU A 126 5.55 -5.27 16.53
N GLU A 127 5.13 -6.54 16.64
CA GLU A 127 5.78 -7.66 15.96
C GLU A 127 5.66 -7.55 14.44
N LEU A 128 4.48 -7.18 13.90
CA LEU A 128 4.29 -6.94 12.48
C LEU A 128 5.14 -5.78 11.97
N GLY A 129 5.18 -4.66 12.69
CA GLY A 129 6.01 -3.51 12.37
C GLY A 129 7.51 -3.84 12.37
N SER A 130 7.96 -4.64 13.32
CA SER A 130 9.36 -5.10 13.38
C SER A 130 9.73 -6.00 12.21
N ILE A 131 8.87 -6.94 11.82
CA ILE A 131 9.07 -7.79 10.64
C ILE A 131 9.14 -6.94 9.38
N GLU A 132 8.27 -5.95 9.27
CA GLU A 132 8.23 -5.05 8.10
C GLU A 132 9.48 -4.17 8.03
N THR A 133 9.99 -3.68 9.16
CA THR A 133 11.25 -2.93 9.25
C THR A 133 12.44 -3.82 8.88
N LEU A 134 12.55 -5.00 9.49
CA LEU A 134 13.60 -5.98 9.19
C LEU A 134 13.63 -6.35 7.70
N LYS A 135 12.46 -6.54 7.09
CA LYS A 135 12.36 -6.82 5.66
C LYS A 135 12.90 -5.66 4.81
N THR A 136 12.66 -4.40 5.23
CA THR A 136 13.14 -3.21 4.51
C THR A 136 14.64 -3.03 4.63
N ASP A 137 15.14 -3.12 5.84
CA ASP A 137 16.57 -2.97 6.12
C ASP A 137 17.35 -4.09 5.44
N PHE A 138 16.85 -5.33 5.51
CA PHE A 138 17.44 -6.47 4.80
C PHE A 138 17.59 -6.21 3.29
N PHE A 139 16.55 -5.73 2.61
CA PHE A 139 16.66 -5.44 1.18
C PHE A 139 17.61 -4.28 0.88
N SER A 140 17.66 -3.26 1.73
CA SER A 140 18.61 -2.15 1.58
C SER A 140 20.06 -2.62 1.75
N ASP A 141 20.33 -3.36 2.83
CA ASP A 141 21.67 -3.86 3.16
C ASP A 141 22.16 -4.86 2.13
N VAL A 142 21.31 -5.84 1.77
CA VAL A 142 21.59 -6.82 0.71
C VAL A 142 21.99 -6.14 -0.58
N SER A 143 21.37 -5.01 -0.93
CA SER A 143 21.72 -4.31 -2.16
C SER A 143 23.06 -3.63 -2.13
N HIS A 144 23.38 -2.98 -1.03
CA HIS A 144 24.71 -2.39 -0.86
C HIS A 144 25.79 -3.48 -0.86
N GLU A 145 25.53 -4.58 -0.16
CA GLU A 145 26.45 -5.72 -0.09
C GLU A 145 26.64 -6.44 -1.43
N PHE A 146 25.64 -6.48 -2.31
CA PHE A 146 25.79 -7.06 -3.65
C PHE A 146 26.36 -6.09 -4.69
N LYS A 147 26.08 -4.78 -4.58
CA LYS A 147 26.55 -3.79 -5.56
C LYS A 147 28.07 -3.72 -5.64
N SER A 148 28.77 -3.79 -4.50
CA SER A 148 30.23 -3.72 -4.43
C SER A 148 30.92 -4.92 -5.10
N PRO A 149 30.64 -6.19 -4.78
CA PRO A 149 31.30 -7.34 -5.46
C PRO A 149 30.92 -7.40 -6.95
N LEU A 150 29.71 -7.07 -7.34
CA LEU A 150 29.31 -7.04 -8.74
C LEU A 150 30.09 -5.97 -9.53
N ALA A 151 30.30 -4.79 -8.94
CA ALA A 151 31.14 -3.75 -9.56
C ALA A 151 32.60 -4.24 -9.78
N VAL A 152 33.15 -4.93 -8.78
CA VAL A 152 34.52 -5.53 -8.89
C VAL A 152 34.58 -6.60 -10.00
N ILE A 153 33.57 -7.48 -10.06
CA ILE A 153 33.52 -8.53 -11.11
C ILE A 153 33.41 -7.86 -12.49
N SER A 154 32.51 -6.86 -12.63
CA SER A 154 32.35 -6.14 -13.89
C SER A 154 33.60 -5.41 -14.33
N SER A 155 34.29 -4.72 -13.41
CA SER A 155 35.54 -4.01 -13.69
C SER A 155 36.65 -4.93 -14.10
N ASN A 156 36.84 -6.08 -13.41
CA ASN A 156 37.86 -7.06 -13.78
C ASN A 156 37.56 -7.69 -15.15
N ALA A 157 36.32 -8.03 -15.45
CA ALA A 157 35.94 -8.53 -16.77
C ALA A 157 36.22 -7.51 -17.89
N GLU A 158 35.92 -6.19 -17.62
CA GLU A 158 36.26 -5.13 -18.57
C GLU A 158 37.77 -4.96 -18.80
N LEU A 159 38.57 -5.03 -17.73
CA LEU A 159 40.03 -4.98 -17.83
C LEU A 159 40.58 -6.15 -18.63
N LEU A 160 40.06 -7.37 -18.43
CA LEU A 160 40.44 -8.55 -19.21
C LEU A 160 40.11 -8.33 -20.69
N GLN A 161 38.92 -7.82 -21.01
CA GLN A 161 38.52 -7.54 -22.41
C GLN A 161 39.45 -6.50 -23.08
N LYS A 162 39.77 -5.41 -22.34
CA LYS A 162 40.67 -4.35 -22.84
C LYS A 162 42.14 -4.80 -23.00
N SER A 163 42.54 -5.88 -22.35
CA SER A 163 43.94 -6.39 -22.43
C SER A 163 44.35 -6.86 -23.83
N GLY A 164 43.39 -7.18 -24.71
CA GLY A 164 43.60 -7.61 -26.08
C GLY A 164 44.34 -8.94 -26.23
N LYS A 165 44.54 -9.71 -25.15
CA LYS A 165 45.30 -10.96 -25.11
C LYS A 165 44.42 -12.21 -24.95
N LEU A 166 43.09 -12.07 -25.11
CA LEU A 166 42.15 -13.17 -24.94
C LEU A 166 42.00 -13.97 -26.23
N SER A 167 41.89 -15.29 -26.11
CA SER A 167 41.42 -16.13 -27.22
C SER A 167 39.95 -15.87 -27.49
N THR A 168 39.43 -16.26 -28.65
CA THR A 168 37.99 -16.09 -28.99
C THR A 168 37.09 -16.67 -27.91
N ASP A 169 37.37 -17.89 -27.44
CA ASP A 169 36.60 -18.56 -26.40
C ASP A 169 36.64 -17.80 -25.04
N GLN A 170 37.83 -17.26 -24.71
CA GLN A 170 37.99 -16.44 -23.49
C GLN A 170 37.25 -15.11 -23.58
N ALA A 171 37.24 -14.48 -24.75
CA ALA A 171 36.50 -13.26 -24.98
C ALA A 171 35.00 -13.47 -24.83
N GLU A 172 34.46 -14.59 -25.35
CA GLU A 172 33.06 -14.99 -25.16
C GLU A 172 32.74 -15.24 -23.69
N GLN A 173 33.57 -15.94 -22.95
CA GLN A 173 33.40 -16.18 -21.51
C GLN A 173 33.39 -14.89 -20.71
N VAL A 174 34.30 -13.94 -21.01
CA VAL A 174 34.34 -12.63 -20.36
C VAL A 174 33.05 -11.82 -20.66
N GLU A 175 32.55 -11.87 -21.89
CA GLU A 175 31.28 -11.19 -22.22
C GLU A 175 30.09 -11.84 -21.50
N ASN A 176 30.07 -13.16 -21.36
CA ASN A 176 29.06 -13.88 -20.59
C ASN A 176 29.09 -13.47 -19.09
N ILE A 177 30.29 -13.32 -18.51
CA ILE A 177 30.43 -12.81 -17.12
C ILE A 177 29.89 -11.39 -16.99
N ARG A 178 30.28 -10.50 -17.91
CA ARG A 178 29.78 -9.10 -17.91
C ARG A 178 28.28 -9.05 -18.01
N TYR A 179 27.73 -9.82 -18.93
CA TYR A 179 26.31 -9.95 -19.13
C TYR A 179 25.57 -10.41 -17.85
N ALA A 180 26.02 -11.52 -17.25
CA ALA A 180 25.42 -12.05 -16.01
C ALA A 180 25.51 -11.05 -14.85
N THR A 181 26.64 -10.34 -14.74
CA THR A 181 26.86 -9.33 -13.71
C THR A 181 25.90 -8.13 -13.87
N ARG A 182 25.75 -7.61 -15.09
CA ARG A 182 24.78 -6.53 -15.38
C ARG A 182 23.34 -6.95 -15.10
N ARG A 183 22.98 -8.16 -15.51
CA ARG A 183 21.66 -8.74 -15.28
C ARG A 183 21.34 -8.82 -13.78
N LEU A 184 22.29 -9.31 -12.97
CA LEU A 184 22.11 -9.41 -11.52
C LEU A 184 22.01 -8.03 -10.85
N SER A 185 22.84 -7.06 -11.28
CA SER A 185 22.76 -5.67 -10.80
C SER A 185 21.38 -5.05 -11.07
N ASN A 186 20.86 -5.19 -12.27
CA ASN A 186 19.54 -4.67 -12.66
C ASN A 186 18.40 -5.36 -11.88
N LEU A 187 18.51 -6.68 -11.64
CA LEU A 187 17.54 -7.42 -10.84
C LEU A 187 17.46 -6.88 -9.42
N ILE A 188 18.61 -6.71 -8.77
CA ILE A 188 18.71 -6.17 -7.41
C ILE A 188 18.14 -4.74 -7.35
N GLN A 189 18.50 -3.88 -8.30
CA GLN A 189 17.99 -2.49 -8.35
C GLN A 189 16.47 -2.43 -8.54
N ASN A 190 15.93 -3.24 -9.46
CA ASN A 190 14.48 -3.28 -9.69
C ASN A 190 13.72 -3.84 -8.48
N MET A 191 14.26 -4.86 -7.81
CA MET A 191 13.68 -5.41 -6.58
C MET A 191 13.63 -4.38 -5.45
N LEU A 192 14.69 -3.56 -5.32
CA LEU A 192 14.73 -2.47 -4.35
C LEU A 192 13.73 -1.36 -4.67
N LYS A 193 13.71 -0.90 -5.95
CA LYS A 193 12.76 0.12 -6.38
C LYS A 193 11.34 -0.33 -6.09
N LEU A 194 11.01 -1.58 -6.45
CA LEU A 194 9.68 -2.14 -6.22
C LEU A 194 9.34 -2.20 -4.72
N ASN A 195 10.26 -2.68 -3.88
CA ASN A 195 10.04 -2.74 -2.43
C ASN A 195 9.82 -1.33 -1.82
N LYS A 196 10.63 -0.34 -2.20
CA LYS A 196 10.48 1.05 -1.74
C LYS A 196 9.16 1.67 -2.18
N LEU A 197 8.69 1.39 -3.39
CA LEU A 197 7.40 1.87 -3.90
C LEU A 197 6.20 1.17 -3.25
N GLU A 198 6.30 -0.11 -2.95
CA GLU A 198 5.25 -0.86 -2.24
C GLU A 198 5.03 -0.33 -0.82
N LYS A 199 6.09 0.09 -0.16
CA LYS A 199 6.05 0.60 1.22
C LYS A 199 5.77 2.10 1.33
N GLN A 200 5.50 2.78 0.22
CA GLN A 200 5.39 4.23 0.18
C GLN A 200 6.63 4.95 0.79
N ALA A 201 7.77 4.26 0.86
CA ALA A 201 9.04 4.86 1.28
C ALA A 201 9.56 5.88 0.24
N ILE A 202 9.15 5.73 -1.02
CA ILE A 202 9.29 6.75 -2.05
C ILE A 202 7.98 7.52 -2.08
N ARG A 203 8.02 8.79 -1.70
CA ARG A 203 6.93 9.73 -1.92
C ARG A 203 7.10 10.30 -3.32
N PRO A 204 6.14 10.12 -4.23
CA PRO A 204 6.20 10.77 -5.53
C PRO A 204 6.37 12.28 -5.36
N MET A 205 7.19 12.88 -6.21
CA MET A 205 7.36 14.35 -6.30
C MET A 205 6.72 14.83 -7.60
N PRO A 206 5.37 14.96 -7.63
CA PRO A 206 4.67 15.30 -8.86
C PRO A 206 4.92 16.76 -9.23
N GLU A 207 5.19 16.99 -10.51
CA GLU A 207 5.29 18.29 -11.15
C GLU A 207 4.55 18.30 -12.49
N ALA A 208 4.24 19.49 -12.96
CA ALA A 208 3.63 19.65 -14.28
C ALA A 208 4.75 19.67 -15.35
N TYR A 209 4.69 18.74 -16.30
CA TYR A 209 5.67 18.64 -17.36
C TYR A 209 5.07 18.06 -18.65
N ASP A 210 5.80 18.24 -19.77
CA ASP A 210 5.42 17.70 -21.06
C ASP A 210 5.90 16.26 -21.21
N VAL A 211 4.97 15.32 -21.24
CA VAL A 211 5.27 13.90 -21.40
C VAL A 211 5.75 13.55 -22.81
N CYS A 212 5.38 14.29 -23.85
CA CYS A 212 5.86 14.05 -25.21
C CYS A 212 7.37 14.22 -25.31
N ALA A 213 7.91 15.27 -24.70
CA ALA A 213 9.37 15.47 -24.61
C ALA A 213 10.08 14.31 -23.91
N GLN A 214 9.54 13.87 -22.78
CA GLN A 214 10.10 12.73 -22.03
C GLN A 214 10.04 11.41 -22.84
N LEU A 215 8.94 11.17 -23.56
CA LEU A 215 8.81 9.98 -24.41
C LEU A 215 9.86 9.96 -25.53
N CYS A 216 10.12 11.11 -26.18
CA CYS A 216 11.20 11.23 -27.15
C CYS A 216 12.57 10.94 -26.55
N GLU A 217 12.89 11.52 -25.37
CA GLU A 217 14.14 11.28 -24.67
C GLU A 217 14.31 9.80 -24.29
N CYS A 218 13.26 9.16 -23.82
CA CYS A 218 13.27 7.73 -23.52
C CYS A 218 13.46 6.87 -24.76
N ALA A 219 12.82 7.23 -25.88
CA ALA A 219 12.93 6.46 -27.12
C ALA A 219 14.36 6.49 -27.67
N VAL A 220 14.99 7.66 -27.74
CA VAL A 220 16.36 7.83 -28.26
C VAL A 220 17.39 6.96 -27.51
N GLN A 221 17.17 6.64 -26.26
CA GLN A 221 18.07 5.73 -25.49
C GLN A 221 18.16 4.34 -26.11
N PHE A 222 17.23 3.92 -26.94
CA PHE A 222 17.18 2.61 -27.60
C PHE A 222 17.64 2.65 -29.07
N GLU A 223 18.09 3.81 -29.60
CA GLU A 223 18.48 3.98 -31.02
C GLU A 223 19.52 2.95 -31.45
N ASP A 224 20.62 2.82 -30.75
CA ASP A 224 21.66 1.80 -31.03
C ASP A 224 21.14 0.37 -31.09
N VAL A 225 20.04 0.07 -30.34
CA VAL A 225 19.51 -1.30 -30.26
C VAL A 225 18.56 -1.57 -31.40
N TRP A 226 17.66 -0.64 -31.74
CA TRP A 226 16.75 -0.84 -32.86
C TRP A 226 17.47 -0.77 -34.20
N GLU A 227 18.50 0.08 -34.36
CA GLU A 227 19.34 0.10 -35.56
C GLU A 227 20.07 -1.25 -35.78
N LYS A 228 20.70 -1.80 -34.72
CA LYS A 228 21.37 -3.10 -34.79
C LYS A 228 20.46 -4.26 -35.14
N LYS A 229 19.16 -4.16 -34.79
CA LYS A 229 18.14 -5.15 -35.09
C LYS A 229 17.37 -4.84 -36.38
N ASN A 230 17.71 -3.75 -37.10
CA ASN A 230 16.99 -3.26 -38.27
C ASN A 230 15.47 -3.12 -37.98
N LEU A 231 15.08 -2.65 -36.77
CA LEU A 231 13.68 -2.41 -36.44
C LEU A 231 13.21 -1.10 -37.08
N ASP A 232 11.98 -1.11 -37.55
CA ASP A 232 11.28 0.12 -37.94
C ASP A 232 10.66 0.74 -36.70
N PHE A 233 11.14 1.95 -36.32
CA PHE A 233 10.64 2.65 -35.14
C PHE A 233 9.81 3.87 -35.57
N GLU A 234 8.51 3.81 -35.30
CA GLU A 234 7.56 4.88 -35.59
C GLU A 234 7.15 5.63 -34.33
N ALA A 235 7.25 6.97 -34.35
CA ALA A 235 6.76 7.82 -33.28
C ALA A 235 5.63 8.72 -33.80
N ASP A 236 4.45 8.61 -33.21
CA ASP A 236 3.27 9.41 -33.54
C ASP A 236 2.76 10.08 -32.25
N LEU A 237 3.31 11.26 -31.96
CA LEU A 237 3.08 12.04 -30.74
C LEU A 237 2.45 13.39 -31.09
N GLU A 238 1.64 13.92 -30.17
CA GLU A 238 1.20 15.33 -30.25
C GLU A 238 2.39 16.28 -30.01
N ASP A 239 2.26 17.56 -30.38
CA ASP A 239 3.31 18.55 -30.19
C ASP A 239 3.69 18.72 -28.72
N SER A 240 2.72 18.62 -27.82
CA SER A 240 2.92 18.59 -26.37
C SER A 240 1.71 18.04 -25.63
N ALA A 241 1.94 17.37 -24.49
CA ALA A 241 0.90 16.90 -23.59
C ALA A 241 1.34 17.06 -22.12
N ASN A 242 0.68 17.95 -21.41
CA ASN A 242 1.04 18.25 -20.03
C ASN A 242 0.31 17.32 -19.04
N ILE A 243 1.07 16.65 -18.18
CA ILE A 243 0.59 15.83 -17.06
C ILE A 243 1.13 16.36 -15.74
N TYR A 244 0.49 15.96 -14.64
CA TYR A 244 0.97 16.24 -13.28
C TYR A 244 1.37 14.93 -12.61
N ALA A 245 2.65 14.60 -12.66
CA ALA A 245 3.19 13.33 -12.15
C ALA A 245 4.69 13.47 -11.82
N ASP A 246 5.28 12.45 -11.20
CA ASP A 246 6.72 12.38 -10.95
C ASP A 246 7.44 11.93 -12.23
N PRO A 247 8.25 12.82 -12.88
CA PRO A 247 8.93 12.48 -14.12
C PRO A 247 9.90 11.31 -13.99
N GLY A 248 10.60 11.21 -12.85
CA GLY A 248 11.58 10.14 -12.61
C GLY A 248 10.93 8.77 -12.44
N LEU A 249 9.71 8.71 -11.90
CA LEU A 249 8.95 7.47 -11.83
C LEU A 249 8.38 7.09 -13.21
N LEU A 250 7.86 8.04 -13.98
CA LEU A 250 7.31 7.74 -15.29
C LEU A 250 8.39 7.42 -16.33
N GLU A 251 9.60 7.97 -16.22
CA GLU A 251 10.75 7.52 -17.02
C GLU A 251 10.99 6.01 -16.89
N VAL A 252 10.84 5.46 -15.67
CA VAL A 252 10.94 4.02 -15.44
C VAL A 252 9.83 3.26 -16.15
N VAL A 253 8.62 3.82 -16.23
CA VAL A 253 7.49 3.20 -16.98
C VAL A 253 7.85 3.12 -18.46
N TRP A 254 8.23 4.26 -19.06
CA TRP A 254 8.50 4.34 -20.51
C TRP A 254 9.66 3.45 -20.91
N THR A 255 10.77 3.52 -20.17
CA THR A 255 11.95 2.69 -20.46
C THR A 255 11.69 1.19 -20.33
N ASN A 256 10.84 0.74 -19.39
CA ASN A 256 10.44 -0.66 -19.29
C ASN A 256 9.57 -1.10 -20.47
N LEU A 257 8.59 -0.30 -20.88
CA LEU A 257 7.70 -0.63 -21.99
C LEU A 257 8.47 -0.64 -23.33
N LEU A 258 9.28 0.39 -23.60
CA LEU A 258 10.09 0.48 -24.82
C LEU A 258 11.16 -0.64 -24.87
N SER A 259 11.83 -0.91 -23.74
CA SER A 259 12.78 -2.03 -23.64
C SER A 259 12.12 -3.38 -23.97
N ASN A 260 10.90 -3.61 -23.48
CA ASN A 260 10.16 -4.83 -23.79
C ASN A 260 9.80 -4.90 -25.29
N ALA A 261 9.29 -3.83 -25.87
CA ALA A 261 8.93 -3.76 -27.28
C ALA A 261 10.16 -4.08 -28.16
N VAL A 262 11.26 -3.34 -28.01
CA VAL A 262 12.51 -3.55 -28.77
C VAL A 262 13.08 -4.94 -28.57
N LYS A 263 12.96 -5.48 -27.35
CA LYS A 263 13.49 -6.80 -26.99
C LYS A 263 12.72 -7.93 -27.69
N PHE A 264 11.38 -7.90 -27.63
CA PHE A 264 10.53 -9.00 -28.10
C PHE A 264 10.18 -8.90 -29.59
N THR A 265 10.44 -7.77 -30.24
CA THR A 265 10.34 -7.62 -31.68
C THR A 265 11.49 -8.32 -32.39
N PRO A 266 11.24 -9.21 -33.36
CA PRO A 266 12.29 -9.83 -34.17
C PRO A 266 12.96 -8.80 -35.08
N GLU A 267 14.12 -9.17 -35.63
CA GLU A 267 14.84 -8.37 -36.64
C GLU A 267 13.90 -8.02 -37.83
N GLY A 268 13.90 -6.75 -38.24
CA GLY A 268 13.05 -6.25 -39.31
C GLY A 268 11.57 -6.02 -38.92
N GLY A 269 11.24 -6.16 -37.64
CA GLY A 269 9.89 -5.85 -37.13
C GLY A 269 9.71 -4.36 -36.83
N THR A 270 8.50 -3.98 -36.40
CA THR A 270 8.11 -2.59 -36.14
C THR A 270 7.79 -2.38 -34.67
N VAL A 271 8.22 -1.24 -34.13
CA VAL A 271 7.81 -0.72 -32.83
C VAL A 271 7.19 0.65 -33.03
N THR A 272 5.96 0.85 -32.57
CA THR A 272 5.25 2.12 -32.70
C THR A 272 4.97 2.72 -31.33
N LEU A 273 5.40 3.96 -31.12
CA LEU A 273 5.11 4.77 -29.94
C LEU A 273 4.06 5.83 -30.31
N ARG A 274 2.86 5.75 -29.72
CA ARG A 274 1.81 6.75 -29.95
C ARG A 274 1.42 7.45 -28.65
N GLN A 275 1.10 8.73 -28.77
CA GLN A 275 0.51 9.49 -27.67
C GLN A 275 -0.69 10.29 -28.22
N ARG A 276 -1.78 10.32 -27.45
CA ARG A 276 -3.01 11.10 -27.71
C ARG A 276 -3.58 11.63 -26.41
N THR A 277 -4.24 12.76 -26.49
CA THR A 277 -4.98 13.34 -25.38
C THR A 277 -6.48 13.22 -25.66
N GLU A 278 -7.18 12.38 -24.90
CA GLU A 278 -8.60 12.11 -25.05
C GLU A 278 -9.31 12.13 -23.69
N ASP A 279 -10.50 12.73 -23.62
CA ASP A 279 -11.37 12.76 -22.43
C ASP A 279 -10.68 13.19 -21.13
N GLY A 280 -9.75 14.16 -21.22
CA GLY A 280 -9.00 14.65 -20.06
C GLY A 280 -7.92 13.68 -19.55
N ARG A 281 -7.56 12.69 -20.36
CA ARG A 281 -6.44 11.77 -20.10
C ARG A 281 -5.43 11.79 -21.22
N VAL A 282 -4.18 11.61 -20.85
CA VAL A 282 -3.09 11.35 -21.79
C VAL A 282 -2.95 9.84 -21.92
N LEU A 283 -3.11 9.35 -23.15
CA LEU A 283 -2.96 7.95 -23.52
C LEU A 283 -1.61 7.78 -24.23
N VAL A 284 -0.78 6.88 -23.72
CA VAL A 284 0.49 6.51 -24.34
C VAL A 284 0.45 5.02 -24.68
N SER A 285 0.58 4.67 -25.96
CA SER A 285 0.64 3.28 -26.40
C SER A 285 2.00 2.93 -26.99
N VAL A 286 2.52 1.77 -26.58
CA VAL A 286 3.70 1.13 -27.14
C VAL A 286 3.24 -0.17 -27.81
N GLU A 287 3.31 -0.21 -29.12
CA GLU A 287 2.93 -1.35 -29.96
C GLU A 287 4.17 -2.02 -30.52
N ASP A 288 4.22 -3.34 -30.51
CA ASP A 288 5.27 -4.16 -31.08
C ASP A 288 4.70 -5.25 -32.01
N THR A 289 5.43 -5.60 -33.06
CA THR A 289 5.13 -6.74 -33.94
C THR A 289 5.88 -8.01 -33.54
N GLY A 290 6.06 -8.18 -32.23
CA GLY A 290 6.86 -9.27 -31.66
C GLY A 290 6.11 -10.60 -31.57
N CYS A 291 6.62 -11.48 -30.70
CA CYS A 291 6.08 -12.83 -30.50
C CYS A 291 4.65 -12.84 -29.93
N GLY A 292 4.20 -11.74 -29.31
CA GLY A 292 2.92 -11.65 -28.62
C GLY A 292 2.83 -12.60 -27.41
N MET A 293 1.63 -12.68 -26.81
CA MET A 293 1.38 -13.42 -25.59
C MET A 293 0.15 -14.28 -25.67
N THR A 294 0.15 -15.40 -24.92
CA THR A 294 -1.05 -16.21 -24.69
C THR A 294 -1.97 -15.56 -23.68
N PRO A 295 -3.29 -15.88 -23.67
CA PRO A 295 -4.21 -15.38 -22.65
C PRO A 295 -3.80 -15.73 -21.21
N GLU A 296 -3.11 -16.85 -21.03
CA GLU A 296 -2.56 -17.25 -19.73
C GLU A 296 -1.41 -16.34 -19.31
N THR A 297 -0.47 -16.08 -20.22
CA THR A 297 0.63 -15.12 -19.99
C THR A 297 0.11 -13.75 -19.64
N ILE A 298 -0.90 -13.22 -20.36
CA ILE A 298 -1.48 -11.90 -20.10
C ILE A 298 -2.02 -11.76 -18.66
N ARG A 299 -2.57 -12.82 -18.08
CA ARG A 299 -3.08 -12.79 -16.69
C ARG A 299 -2.00 -12.59 -15.65
N HIS A 300 -0.76 -13.02 -15.95
CA HIS A 300 0.35 -13.09 -15.00
C HIS A 300 1.48 -12.11 -15.30
N ILE A 301 1.42 -11.32 -16.39
CA ILE A 301 2.54 -10.43 -16.79
C ILE A 301 2.91 -9.38 -15.74
N TYR A 302 2.02 -9.05 -14.83
CA TYR A 302 2.25 -8.12 -13.73
C TYR A 302 2.69 -8.80 -12.43
N ASP A 303 2.71 -10.16 -12.40
CA ASP A 303 3.16 -10.91 -11.24
C ASP A 303 4.69 -10.82 -11.13
N LYS A 304 5.19 -10.66 -9.90
CA LYS A 304 6.65 -10.56 -9.66
C LYS A 304 7.35 -11.84 -10.07
N PHE A 305 8.47 -11.67 -10.76
CA PHE A 305 9.33 -12.77 -11.27
C PHE A 305 8.67 -13.67 -12.33
N TYR A 306 7.46 -13.33 -12.78
CA TYR A 306 6.80 -14.09 -13.82
C TYR A 306 7.48 -13.85 -15.19
N GLN A 307 7.71 -14.93 -15.94
CA GLN A 307 8.23 -14.93 -17.30
C GLN A 307 7.40 -15.94 -18.10
N GLY A 308 6.79 -15.48 -19.18
CA GLY A 308 5.81 -16.28 -19.96
C GLY A 308 6.40 -17.44 -20.74
N ASP A 309 7.71 -17.48 -20.94
CA ASP A 309 8.39 -18.58 -21.65
C ASP A 309 9.64 -19.01 -20.90
N SER A 310 9.72 -20.32 -20.61
CA SER A 310 10.88 -20.94 -19.92
C SER A 310 12.05 -21.24 -20.88
N SER A 311 11.93 -20.94 -22.17
CA SER A 311 13.05 -21.04 -23.11
C SER A 311 14.06 -19.93 -22.78
N HIS A 312 15.23 -20.30 -22.31
CA HIS A 312 16.34 -19.46 -21.85
C HIS A 312 16.85 -18.39 -22.84
N ALA A 313 16.20 -18.20 -23.98
CA ALA A 313 16.58 -17.26 -25.03
C ALA A 313 16.10 -15.82 -24.81
N THR A 314 15.05 -15.57 -24.01
CA THR A 314 14.48 -14.23 -23.81
C THR A 314 14.78 -13.68 -22.42
N GLN A 315 15.65 -12.67 -22.40
CA GLN A 315 16.26 -12.09 -21.20
C GLN A 315 15.32 -11.13 -20.48
N GLY A 316 14.95 -11.42 -19.24
CA GLY A 316 14.23 -10.48 -18.37
C GLY A 316 14.30 -10.92 -16.91
N ASN A 317 13.92 -10.05 -15.99
CA ASN A 317 13.93 -10.35 -14.55
C ASN A 317 12.50 -10.58 -14.00
N GLY A 318 11.46 -10.41 -14.84
CA GLY A 318 10.06 -10.55 -14.43
C GLY A 318 9.61 -9.49 -13.39
N LEU A 319 10.34 -8.38 -13.27
CA LEU A 319 10.02 -7.30 -12.33
C LEU A 319 9.60 -6.00 -13.01
N GLY A 320 9.92 -5.84 -14.31
CA GLY A 320 9.69 -4.57 -15.04
C GLY A 320 8.21 -4.18 -15.10
N LEU A 321 7.32 -5.08 -15.49
CA LEU A 321 5.88 -4.80 -15.59
C LEU A 321 5.20 -4.70 -14.22
N ALA A 322 5.66 -5.44 -13.21
CA ALA A 322 5.22 -5.26 -11.83
C ALA A 322 5.55 -3.84 -11.32
N LEU A 323 6.75 -3.35 -11.65
CA LEU A 323 7.20 -2.00 -11.31
C LEU A 323 6.37 -0.93 -12.06
N VAL A 324 6.11 -1.13 -13.35
CA VAL A 324 5.23 -0.26 -14.16
C VAL A 324 3.85 -0.15 -13.53
N LYS A 325 3.22 -1.28 -13.23
CA LYS A 325 1.89 -1.28 -12.59
C LYS A 325 1.89 -0.52 -11.27
N ARG A 326 2.88 -0.75 -10.41
CA ARG A 326 2.97 -0.07 -9.11
C ARG A 326 3.18 1.44 -9.23
N ILE A 327 4.02 1.90 -10.17
CA ILE A 327 4.22 3.33 -10.43
C ILE A 327 2.93 3.99 -10.92
N LEU A 328 2.23 3.35 -11.85
CA LEU A 328 0.97 3.89 -12.38
C LEU A 328 -0.12 3.97 -11.30
N GLU A 329 -0.23 2.97 -10.41
CA GLU A 329 -1.13 3.04 -9.24
C GLU A 329 -0.82 4.26 -8.34
N LEU A 330 0.45 4.63 -8.16
CA LEU A 330 0.87 5.79 -7.39
C LEU A 330 0.68 7.13 -8.11
N SER A 331 0.48 7.08 -9.44
CA SER A 331 0.29 8.25 -10.31
C SER A 331 -1.16 8.42 -10.78
N ASP A 332 -2.13 7.75 -10.14
CA ASP A 332 -3.55 7.71 -10.53
C ASP A 332 -3.75 7.30 -12.00
N GLY A 333 -2.78 6.55 -12.53
CA GLY A 333 -2.76 6.02 -13.88
C GLY A 333 -3.26 4.57 -13.97
N SER A 334 -3.43 4.09 -15.19
CA SER A 334 -3.77 2.70 -15.49
C SER A 334 -3.00 2.19 -16.68
N ILE A 335 -2.88 0.86 -16.80
CA ILE A 335 -2.28 0.20 -17.95
C ILE A 335 -3.19 -0.93 -18.42
N THR A 336 -3.37 -1.01 -19.74
CA THR A 336 -4.04 -2.12 -20.41
C THR A 336 -3.09 -2.77 -21.39
N VAL A 337 -3.37 -4.04 -21.73
CA VAL A 337 -2.59 -4.78 -22.72
C VAL A 337 -3.51 -5.54 -23.65
N GLU A 338 -3.24 -5.43 -24.94
CA GLU A 338 -3.81 -6.26 -25.98
C GLU A 338 -2.67 -7.01 -26.67
N SER A 339 -2.77 -8.34 -26.73
CA SER A 339 -1.74 -9.16 -27.36
C SER A 339 -2.33 -10.44 -27.93
N ARG A 340 -1.70 -10.91 -29.02
CA ARG A 340 -2.00 -12.21 -29.63
C ARG A 340 -0.70 -12.89 -30.02
N LEU A 341 -0.58 -14.15 -29.65
CA LEU A 341 0.61 -14.95 -29.99
C LEU A 341 0.91 -14.88 -31.50
N GLY A 342 2.15 -14.54 -31.84
CA GLY A 342 2.63 -14.37 -33.21
C GLY A 342 2.20 -13.09 -33.93
N LYS A 343 1.53 -12.14 -33.21
CA LYS A 343 1.06 -10.87 -33.80
C LYS A 343 1.58 -9.62 -33.08
N GLY A 344 2.27 -9.80 -31.96
CA GLY A 344 2.77 -8.70 -31.15
C GLY A 344 1.86 -8.30 -29.99
N SER A 345 2.18 -7.16 -29.39
CA SER A 345 1.47 -6.63 -28.22
C SER A 345 1.31 -5.12 -28.30
N VAL A 346 0.24 -4.60 -27.71
CA VAL A 346 -0.01 -3.17 -27.49
C VAL A 346 -0.20 -2.94 -26.01
N PHE A 347 0.68 -2.15 -25.40
CA PHE A 347 0.54 -1.67 -24.03
C PHE A 347 0.05 -0.22 -24.06
N THR A 348 -1.09 0.07 -23.43
CA THR A 348 -1.65 1.41 -23.35
C THR A 348 -1.69 1.88 -21.91
N VAL A 349 -0.99 2.97 -21.64
CA VAL A 349 -0.98 3.69 -20.36
C VAL A 349 -1.92 4.88 -20.46
N ALA A 350 -2.76 5.07 -19.45
CA ALA A 350 -3.65 6.23 -19.33
C ALA A 350 -3.33 7.01 -18.05
N LEU A 351 -3.00 8.29 -18.19
CA LEU A 351 -2.68 9.21 -17.10
C LEU A 351 -3.64 10.41 -17.09
N PRO A 352 -3.99 10.99 -15.94
CA PRO A 352 -4.79 12.20 -15.89
C PRO A 352 -4.01 13.41 -16.44
N CYS A 353 -4.69 14.31 -17.18
CA CYS A 353 -4.09 15.58 -17.61
C CYS A 353 -3.84 16.52 -16.42
N ALA A 354 -2.84 17.41 -16.54
CA ALA A 354 -2.46 18.37 -15.51
C ALA A 354 -3.59 19.29 -15.02
N LEU A 355 -4.57 19.57 -15.87
CA LEU A 355 -5.70 20.46 -15.57
C LEU A 355 -6.68 19.90 -14.51
N GLN A 356 -6.64 18.60 -14.18
CA GLN A 356 -7.55 17.98 -13.21
C GLN A 356 -6.94 17.79 -11.81
N ASN A 357 -5.61 17.84 -11.66
CA ASN A 357 -4.90 17.46 -10.42
C ASN A 357 -3.98 18.55 -9.85
N ALA A 358 -4.00 19.79 -10.38
CA ALA A 358 -3.28 20.89 -9.73
C ALA A 358 -3.99 21.26 -8.43
N PRO A 359 -3.31 21.27 -7.25
CA PRO A 359 -3.91 21.77 -6.02
C PRO A 359 -4.34 23.23 -6.22
N GLU A 360 -5.54 23.62 -5.72
CA GLU A 360 -6.09 24.98 -5.81
C GLU A 360 -5.29 26.06 -5.03
N GLU A 361 -4.03 25.82 -4.68
CA GLU A 361 -3.22 26.68 -3.80
C GLU A 361 -2.56 27.91 -4.45
N HIS A 362 -2.85 28.27 -5.71
CA HIS A 362 -2.27 29.48 -6.31
C HIS A 362 -3.28 30.49 -6.91
N ALA A 363 -4.50 30.56 -6.38
CA ALA A 363 -5.49 31.55 -6.82
C ALA A 363 -5.54 32.84 -5.96
N TRP A 364 -4.58 33.12 -5.10
CA TRP A 364 -4.54 34.37 -4.31
C TRP A 364 -3.17 35.05 -4.39
N SER A 365 -2.88 35.69 -5.52
CA SER A 365 -2.01 36.90 -5.57
C SER A 365 -2.17 37.64 -6.90
N ARG A 366 -3.20 38.48 -6.96
CA ARG A 366 -3.18 39.73 -7.72
C ARG A 366 -4.01 40.77 -7.00
#